data_2ae321af5206e6094bd4e4bb3e7f94c2
#
_entry.id   2ae321af5206e6094bd4e4bb3e7f94c2
#
_cell.length_a   1.000
_cell.length_b   1.000
_cell.length_c   1.000
_cell.angle_alpha   90.00
_cell.angle_beta   90.00
_cell.angle_gamma   90.00
#
_symmetry.space_group_name_H-M   'P 1'
#
loop_
_entity.id
_entity.type
_entity.pdbx_description
1 polymer ?
#
loop_
_entity_poly.entity_id
_entity_poly.type
_entity_poly.pdbx_seq_one_letter_code
_entity_poly.pdbx_strand_id
1 'polypeptide(L)'
;MKSANAEPAPYEKPKVPREIWVMVTAAFIIALGYGLIAPLLPQFVVSFDVSMAAAGLVVSIFAASRLIFAPVSGSLVDRVGSRRVYLVGLMTVAVTTGLVAIAQEYWHIVVLRALAGLGSTMFTVSAMGLIVRLSPPSIRGKCSATYATAFLLGNVAGPVLGASLSFLGFRWPFFIYGIGVMLAAFVVWWQMPRVNHSQTTTSELPPMRLQEAWSDTAFRAVLTSNFAHGWINMGVRVSVLPLFAAAIFHNGAAASGLVLAAFAAGNAIILQFSGRWSDLHGRKPLILIGLVGSAIFMVLMGLATSVWFLLLVSALAGAASGLINPSQTAAVADIVGNERSGGKVLSAFQMAGDFGQIVGPMLIGLLADVYGFPTAFTVCGAIAIFGIIAWLFGREPREESKVEVERMPKNS
;
A
#
# COMPACT_ATOMS: atom_id res chain seq x y z
N MET A 1 24.16 1.10 60.51
CA MET A 1 23.30 1.59 59.45
C MET A 1 23.58 0.70 58.23
N LYS A 2 22.68 -0.28 57.96
CA LYS A 2 22.74 -1.15 56.75
C LYS A 2 21.98 -0.42 55.62
N SER A 3 22.69 0.05 54.62
CA SER A 3 22.05 0.53 53.40
C SER A 3 21.45 -0.69 52.65
N ALA A 4 20.12 -0.74 52.56
CA ALA A 4 19.42 -1.74 51.78
C ALA A 4 19.70 -1.47 50.28
N ASN A 5 20.48 -2.34 49.66
CA ASN A 5 20.56 -2.44 48.21
C ASN A 5 19.17 -2.96 47.73
N ALA A 6 18.28 -2.05 47.34
CA ALA A 6 17.11 -2.41 46.59
C ALA A 6 17.58 -2.85 45.20
N GLU A 7 17.45 -4.14 44.88
CA GLU A 7 17.60 -4.65 43.51
C GLU A 7 16.63 -3.88 42.61
N PRO A 8 17.10 -3.35 41.45
CA PRO A 8 16.19 -2.71 40.49
C PRO A 8 15.15 -3.73 40.03
N ALA A 9 13.87 -3.34 40.13
CA ALA A 9 12.76 -4.17 39.68
C ALA A 9 13.00 -4.65 38.23
N PRO A 10 12.67 -5.90 37.89
CA PRO A 10 12.92 -6.47 36.56
C PRO A 10 12.24 -5.60 35.49
N TYR A 11 13.04 -5.17 34.51
CA TYR A 11 12.60 -4.32 33.41
C TYR A 11 11.57 -5.09 32.56
N GLU A 12 10.28 -4.93 32.87
CA GLU A 12 9.22 -5.50 32.04
C GLU A 12 9.26 -4.86 30.65
N LYS A 13 9.54 -5.65 29.64
CA LYS A 13 9.50 -5.20 28.24
C LYS A 13 8.08 -4.69 27.93
N PRO A 14 7.92 -3.43 27.49
CA PRO A 14 6.61 -2.87 27.23
C PRO A 14 5.84 -3.71 26.19
N LYS A 15 4.60 -4.05 26.53
CA LYS A 15 3.69 -4.82 25.66
C LYS A 15 3.00 -3.90 24.67
N VAL A 16 2.65 -4.41 23.49
CA VAL A 16 1.86 -3.66 22.50
C VAL A 16 0.50 -3.32 23.11
N PRO A 17 0.08 -2.05 23.16
CA PRO A 17 -1.19 -1.62 23.73
C PRO A 17 -2.40 -2.28 23.07
N ARG A 18 -3.46 -2.45 23.83
CA ARG A 18 -4.72 -3.06 23.34
C ARG A 18 -5.32 -2.26 22.18
N GLU A 19 -5.23 -0.96 22.24
CA GLU A 19 -5.73 -0.03 21.21
C GLU A 19 -5.03 -0.25 19.86
N ILE A 20 -3.76 -0.59 19.87
CA ILE A 20 -3.01 -0.95 18.65
C ILE A 20 -3.54 -2.26 18.08
N TRP A 21 -3.88 -3.26 18.90
CA TRP A 21 -4.48 -4.51 18.42
C TRP A 21 -5.86 -4.29 17.78
N VAL A 22 -6.66 -3.36 18.30
CA VAL A 22 -7.94 -2.96 17.69
C VAL A 22 -7.71 -2.35 16.30
N MET A 23 -6.70 -1.49 16.15
CA MET A 23 -6.31 -0.92 14.85
C MET A 23 -5.76 -1.98 13.90
N VAL A 24 -4.97 -2.93 14.40
CA VAL A 24 -4.41 -4.07 13.67
C VAL A 24 -5.54 -4.93 13.08
N THR A 25 -6.56 -5.25 13.88
CA THR A 25 -7.73 -6.01 13.41
C THR A 25 -8.50 -5.25 12.34
N ALA A 26 -8.75 -3.95 12.54
CA ALA A 26 -9.41 -3.13 11.53
C ALA A 26 -8.60 -3.05 10.23
N ALA A 27 -7.28 -2.86 10.32
CA ALA A 27 -6.39 -2.84 9.17
C ALA A 27 -6.40 -4.17 8.39
N PHE A 28 -6.42 -5.29 9.10
CA PHE A 28 -6.53 -6.63 8.50
C PHE A 28 -7.84 -6.79 7.73
N ILE A 29 -8.99 -6.43 8.34
CA ILE A 29 -10.31 -6.54 7.70
C ILE A 29 -10.40 -5.66 6.46
N ILE A 30 -9.88 -4.43 6.52
CA ILE A 30 -9.88 -3.50 5.39
C ILE A 30 -9.03 -4.06 4.24
N ALA A 31 -7.82 -4.52 4.54
CA ALA A 31 -6.91 -5.04 3.54
C ALA A 31 -7.44 -6.35 2.93
N LEU A 32 -8.03 -7.22 3.75
CA LEU A 32 -8.69 -8.45 3.32
C LEU A 32 -9.81 -8.15 2.33
N GLY A 33 -10.70 -7.22 2.67
CA GLY A 33 -11.80 -6.85 1.80
C GLY A 33 -11.36 -6.12 0.54
N TYR A 34 -10.34 -5.26 0.63
CA TYR A 34 -9.74 -4.64 -0.56
C TYR A 34 -9.20 -5.72 -1.52
N GLY A 35 -8.44 -6.67 -1.01
CA GLY A 35 -7.92 -7.79 -1.79
C GLY A 35 -9.02 -8.68 -2.36
N LEU A 36 -10.12 -8.88 -1.62
CA LEU A 36 -11.29 -9.64 -2.05
C LEU A 36 -11.97 -9.00 -3.27
N ILE A 37 -12.18 -7.69 -3.26
CA ILE A 37 -12.87 -7.01 -4.37
C ILE A 37 -11.95 -6.66 -5.54
N ALA A 38 -10.63 -6.61 -5.35
CA ALA A 38 -9.67 -6.19 -6.36
C ALA A 38 -9.80 -6.96 -7.69
N PRO A 39 -9.92 -8.31 -7.73
CA PRO A 39 -10.07 -9.04 -8.97
C PRO A 39 -11.48 -8.91 -9.59
N LEU A 40 -12.48 -8.60 -8.79
CA LEU A 40 -13.88 -8.58 -9.21
C LEU A 40 -14.32 -7.21 -9.74
N LEU A 41 -13.74 -6.11 -9.20
CA LEU A 41 -14.15 -4.75 -9.53
C LEU A 41 -14.06 -4.43 -11.02
N PRO A 42 -12.92 -4.67 -11.71
CA PRO A 42 -12.83 -4.39 -13.16
C PRO A 42 -13.85 -5.21 -13.98
N GLN A 43 -14.03 -6.48 -13.64
CA GLN A 43 -14.98 -7.37 -14.33
C GLN A 43 -16.42 -6.91 -14.09
N PHE A 44 -16.77 -6.51 -12.88
CA PHE A 44 -18.09 -5.96 -12.56
C PHE A 44 -18.35 -4.66 -13.32
N VAL A 45 -17.34 -3.80 -13.49
CA VAL A 45 -17.48 -2.55 -14.26
C VAL A 45 -17.73 -2.86 -15.74
N VAL A 46 -16.99 -3.78 -16.35
CA VAL A 46 -17.16 -4.15 -17.76
C VAL A 46 -18.54 -4.78 -18.01
N SER A 47 -19.18 -5.40 -16.99
CA SER A 47 -20.55 -5.94 -17.13
C SER A 47 -21.64 -4.86 -17.35
N PHE A 48 -21.29 -3.57 -17.31
CA PHE A 48 -22.15 -2.45 -17.69
C PHE A 48 -21.93 -1.99 -19.15
N ASP A 49 -21.36 -2.85 -20.00
CA ASP A 49 -21.10 -2.60 -21.42
C ASP A 49 -20.18 -1.39 -21.68
N VAL A 50 -19.19 -1.20 -20.81
CA VAL A 50 -18.18 -0.13 -20.92
C VAL A 50 -16.81 -0.70 -21.30
N SER A 51 -15.92 0.17 -21.83
CA SER A 51 -14.57 -0.21 -22.25
C SER A 51 -13.64 -0.59 -21.07
N MET A 52 -12.54 -1.28 -21.37
CA MET A 52 -11.49 -1.57 -20.39
C MET A 52 -10.84 -0.30 -19.82
N ALA A 53 -10.76 0.76 -20.63
CA ALA A 53 -10.31 2.07 -20.16
C ALA A 53 -11.24 2.67 -19.10
N ALA A 54 -12.56 2.50 -19.25
CA ALA A 54 -13.55 2.90 -18.27
C ALA A 54 -13.43 2.09 -16.96
N ALA A 55 -13.13 0.79 -17.04
CA ALA A 55 -12.83 -0.01 -15.86
C ALA A 55 -11.54 0.46 -15.16
N GLY A 56 -10.51 0.83 -15.92
CA GLY A 56 -9.29 1.45 -15.40
C GLY A 56 -9.56 2.78 -14.69
N LEU A 57 -10.46 3.62 -15.23
CA LEU A 57 -10.87 4.89 -14.62
C LEU A 57 -11.47 4.68 -13.22
N VAL A 58 -12.24 3.64 -12.99
CA VAL A 58 -12.82 3.32 -11.67
C VAL A 58 -11.73 3.04 -10.61
N VAL A 59 -10.62 2.43 -11.00
CA VAL A 59 -9.46 2.24 -10.12
C VAL A 59 -8.72 3.57 -9.93
N SER A 60 -8.51 4.31 -11.02
CA SER A 60 -7.79 5.58 -11.02
C SER A 60 -8.50 6.66 -10.20
N ILE A 61 -9.82 6.76 -10.26
CA ILE A 61 -10.59 7.77 -9.52
C ILE A 61 -10.49 7.58 -8.01
N PHE A 62 -10.37 6.33 -7.55
CA PHE A 62 -10.11 6.04 -6.14
C PHE A 62 -8.76 6.61 -5.69
N ALA A 63 -7.69 6.38 -6.46
CA ALA A 63 -6.36 6.89 -6.16
C ALA A 63 -6.29 8.42 -6.32
N ALA A 64 -6.97 8.97 -7.35
CA ALA A 64 -7.08 10.43 -7.55
C ALA A 64 -7.76 11.12 -6.36
N SER A 65 -8.86 10.55 -5.86
CA SER A 65 -9.52 11.07 -4.66
C SER A 65 -8.60 11.00 -3.44
N ARG A 66 -7.86 9.92 -3.25
CA ARG A 66 -6.87 9.82 -2.17
C ARG A 66 -5.84 10.95 -2.27
N LEU A 67 -5.30 11.17 -3.46
CA LEU A 67 -4.28 12.19 -3.71
C LEU A 67 -4.82 13.60 -3.43
N ILE A 68 -5.98 13.95 -3.99
CA ILE A 68 -6.61 15.27 -3.87
C ILE A 68 -7.00 15.58 -2.42
N PHE A 69 -7.56 14.61 -1.72
CA PHE A 69 -8.06 14.81 -0.36
C PHE A 69 -7.05 14.53 0.76
N ALA A 70 -5.81 14.11 0.43
CA ALA A 70 -4.77 13.88 1.43
C ALA A 70 -4.45 15.14 2.29
N PRO A 71 -4.27 16.34 1.72
CA PRO A 71 -4.04 17.56 2.52
C PRO A 71 -5.23 17.93 3.40
N VAL A 72 -6.46 17.74 2.86
CA VAL A 72 -7.70 18.00 3.60
C VAL A 72 -7.83 17.05 4.78
N SER A 73 -7.54 15.76 4.57
CA SER A 73 -7.57 14.74 5.62
C SER A 73 -6.58 15.05 6.74
N GLY A 74 -5.36 15.49 6.40
CA GLY A 74 -4.37 15.94 7.37
C GLY A 74 -4.87 17.12 8.21
N SER A 75 -5.40 18.17 7.56
CA SER A 75 -5.97 19.33 8.24
C SER A 75 -7.15 18.96 9.14
N LEU A 76 -7.96 17.99 8.72
CA LEU A 76 -9.10 17.54 9.50
C LEU A 76 -8.65 16.76 10.75
N VAL A 77 -7.58 15.96 10.64
CA VAL A 77 -6.93 15.29 11.79
C VAL A 77 -6.45 16.31 12.82
N ASP A 78 -5.87 17.41 12.37
CA ASP A 78 -5.37 18.45 13.26
C ASP A 78 -6.50 19.21 13.97
N ARG A 79 -7.64 19.43 13.30
CA ARG A 79 -8.79 20.19 13.84
C ARG A 79 -9.74 19.35 14.70
N VAL A 80 -10.08 18.15 14.25
CA VAL A 80 -11.15 17.32 14.81
C VAL A 80 -10.60 16.14 15.62
N GLY A 81 -9.35 15.77 15.40
CA GLY A 81 -8.65 14.67 16.06
C GLY A 81 -8.64 13.37 15.30
N SER A 82 -7.52 12.67 15.38
CA SER A 82 -7.23 11.44 14.62
C SER A 82 -8.31 10.36 14.79
N ARG A 83 -8.85 10.14 16.02
CA ARG A 83 -9.86 9.10 16.27
C ARG A 83 -11.17 9.35 15.50
N ARG A 84 -11.67 10.59 15.50
CA ARG A 84 -12.92 10.93 14.79
C ARG A 84 -12.75 10.81 13.29
N VAL A 85 -11.64 11.33 12.75
CA VAL A 85 -11.32 11.26 11.32
C VAL A 85 -11.13 9.82 10.87
N TYR A 86 -10.49 8.98 11.70
CA TYR A 86 -10.34 7.55 11.46
C TYR A 86 -11.69 6.84 11.33
N LEU A 87 -12.60 7.07 12.27
CA LEU A 87 -13.94 6.46 12.28
C LEU A 87 -14.79 6.92 11.10
N VAL A 88 -14.79 8.23 10.79
CA VAL A 88 -15.50 8.77 9.62
C VAL A 88 -14.93 8.16 8.33
N GLY A 89 -13.61 8.04 8.22
CA GLY A 89 -12.97 7.40 7.08
C GLY A 89 -13.40 5.94 6.90
N LEU A 90 -13.40 5.15 7.98
CA LEU A 90 -13.88 3.76 7.98
C LEU A 90 -15.35 3.66 7.55
N MET A 91 -16.22 4.49 8.14
CA MET A 91 -17.66 4.51 7.82
C MET A 91 -17.89 4.89 6.36
N THR A 92 -17.16 5.88 5.85
CA THR A 92 -17.23 6.28 4.44
C THR A 92 -16.86 5.11 3.53
N VAL A 93 -15.75 4.42 3.79
CA VAL A 93 -15.33 3.24 3.01
C VAL A 93 -16.39 2.12 3.09
N ALA A 94 -16.89 1.82 4.30
CA ALA A 94 -17.88 0.77 4.51
C ALA A 94 -19.16 1.02 3.70
N VAL A 95 -19.73 2.22 3.85
CA VAL A 95 -21.00 2.59 3.19
C VAL A 95 -20.81 2.67 1.68
N THR A 96 -19.80 3.39 1.21
CA THR A 96 -19.63 3.59 -0.25
C THR A 96 -19.28 2.31 -0.96
N THR A 97 -18.43 1.46 -0.38
CA THR A 97 -18.10 0.17 -1.00
C THR A 97 -19.27 -0.81 -0.92
N GLY A 98 -20.01 -0.83 0.19
CA GLY A 98 -21.23 -1.66 0.30
C GLY A 98 -22.31 -1.26 -0.71
N LEU A 99 -22.48 0.05 -0.97
CA LEU A 99 -23.43 0.56 -1.97
C LEU A 99 -23.07 0.21 -3.41
N VAL A 100 -21.80 -0.11 -3.72
CA VAL A 100 -21.42 -0.63 -5.05
C VAL A 100 -22.21 -1.91 -5.39
N ALA A 101 -22.57 -2.72 -4.38
CA ALA A 101 -23.38 -3.94 -4.59
C ALA A 101 -24.75 -3.67 -5.26
N ILE A 102 -25.34 -2.51 -5.04
CA ILE A 102 -26.65 -2.12 -5.59
C ILE A 102 -26.56 -1.13 -6.76
N ALA A 103 -25.33 -0.85 -7.23
CA ALA A 103 -25.12 0.02 -8.40
C ALA A 103 -25.87 -0.55 -9.62
N GLN A 104 -26.59 0.31 -10.34
CA GLN A 104 -27.35 -0.04 -11.55
C GLN A 104 -26.70 0.53 -12.81
N GLU A 105 -25.85 1.55 -12.66
CA GLU A 105 -25.15 2.22 -13.75
C GLU A 105 -23.68 2.44 -13.43
N TYR A 106 -22.86 2.52 -14.47
CA TYR A 106 -21.41 2.74 -14.37
C TYR A 106 -21.05 3.96 -13.51
N TRP A 107 -21.71 5.07 -13.71
CA TRP A 107 -21.39 6.31 -13.00
C TRP A 107 -21.66 6.23 -11.49
N HIS A 108 -22.60 5.37 -11.04
CA HIS A 108 -22.77 5.08 -9.60
C HIS A 108 -21.48 4.52 -9.00
N ILE A 109 -20.84 3.61 -9.72
CA ILE A 109 -19.57 3.00 -9.25
C ILE A 109 -18.47 4.05 -9.22
N VAL A 110 -18.35 4.91 -10.25
CA VAL A 110 -17.36 6.01 -10.31
C VAL A 110 -17.47 6.92 -9.09
N VAL A 111 -18.67 7.41 -8.78
CA VAL A 111 -18.93 8.30 -7.64
C VAL A 111 -18.64 7.60 -6.30
N LEU A 112 -19.12 6.38 -6.14
CA LEU A 112 -18.90 5.61 -4.91
C LEU A 112 -17.41 5.31 -4.69
N ARG A 113 -16.65 5.05 -5.74
CA ARG A 113 -15.20 4.84 -5.70
C ARG A 113 -14.43 6.12 -5.37
N ALA A 114 -14.87 7.26 -5.89
CA ALA A 114 -14.31 8.57 -5.51
C ALA A 114 -14.50 8.83 -4.01
N LEU A 115 -15.71 8.63 -3.50
CA LEU A 115 -16.00 8.77 -2.07
C LEU A 115 -15.26 7.76 -1.19
N ALA A 116 -15.12 6.50 -1.66
CA ALA A 116 -14.32 5.49 -0.98
C ALA A 116 -12.83 5.90 -0.89
N GLY A 117 -12.29 6.54 -1.93
CA GLY A 117 -10.93 7.10 -1.94
C GLY A 117 -10.74 8.18 -0.88
N LEU A 118 -11.69 9.10 -0.74
CA LEU A 118 -11.70 10.11 0.33
C LEU A 118 -11.69 9.44 1.72
N GLY A 119 -12.59 8.49 1.97
CA GLY A 119 -12.65 7.75 3.23
C GLY A 119 -11.36 6.99 3.51
N SER A 120 -10.76 6.36 2.48
CA SER A 120 -9.49 5.64 2.57
C SER A 120 -8.33 6.55 3.00
N THR A 121 -8.24 7.76 2.46
CA THR A 121 -7.21 8.74 2.87
C THR A 121 -7.42 9.20 4.32
N MET A 122 -8.66 9.52 4.69
CA MET A 122 -8.99 9.89 6.07
C MET A 122 -8.56 8.80 7.06
N PHE A 123 -8.88 7.56 6.78
CA PHE A 123 -8.49 6.42 7.61
C PHE A 123 -6.98 6.24 7.65
N THR A 124 -6.27 6.27 6.51
CA THR A 124 -4.83 6.01 6.44
C THR A 124 -4.01 7.09 7.17
N VAL A 125 -4.30 8.38 6.92
CA VAL A 125 -3.61 9.50 7.57
C VAL A 125 -3.85 9.49 9.09
N SER A 126 -5.09 9.20 9.50
CA SER A 126 -5.43 9.13 10.92
C SER A 126 -4.79 7.94 11.62
N ALA A 127 -4.67 6.77 10.94
CA ALA A 127 -4.04 5.59 11.49
C ALA A 127 -2.59 5.85 11.89
N MET A 128 -1.82 6.52 11.02
CA MET A 128 -0.44 6.91 11.31
C MET A 128 -0.36 7.78 12.58
N GLY A 129 -1.21 8.81 12.67
CA GLY A 129 -1.28 9.68 13.85
C GLY A 129 -1.68 8.93 15.13
N LEU A 130 -2.60 7.98 15.06
CA LEU A 130 -3.03 7.16 16.19
C LEU A 130 -1.92 6.20 16.64
N ILE A 131 -1.23 5.54 15.72
CA ILE A 131 -0.11 4.63 16.04
C ILE A 131 0.97 5.40 16.80
N VAL A 132 1.35 6.59 16.33
CA VAL A 132 2.37 7.42 17.00
C VAL A 132 1.94 7.83 18.41
N ARG A 133 0.66 8.17 18.62
CA ARG A 133 0.12 8.64 19.91
C ARG A 133 -0.13 7.52 20.92
N LEU A 134 -0.57 6.36 20.44
CA LEU A 134 -0.95 5.23 21.30
C LEU A 134 0.22 4.29 21.59
N SER A 135 1.31 4.39 20.84
CA SER A 135 2.48 3.52 21.02
C SER A 135 3.46 4.13 22.02
N PRO A 136 3.92 3.36 23.02
CA PRO A 136 5.06 3.77 23.85
C PRO A 136 6.28 4.07 22.97
N PRO A 137 7.07 5.15 23.24
CA PRO A 137 8.20 5.53 22.41
C PRO A 137 9.20 4.39 22.15
N SER A 138 9.46 3.55 23.16
CA SER A 138 10.42 2.44 23.11
C SER A 138 10.01 1.28 22.17
N ILE A 139 8.73 1.16 21.83
CA ILE A 139 8.21 0.07 20.96
C ILE A 139 7.36 0.57 19.78
N ARG A 140 7.43 1.87 19.47
CA ARG A 140 6.67 2.48 18.38
C ARG A 140 6.91 1.80 17.03
N GLY A 141 8.18 1.45 16.74
CA GLY A 141 8.53 0.69 15.55
C GLY A 141 7.84 -0.69 15.50
N LYS A 142 7.80 -1.40 16.63
CA LYS A 142 7.10 -2.69 16.75
C LYS A 142 5.60 -2.54 16.51
N CYS A 143 4.96 -1.51 17.07
CA CYS A 143 3.54 -1.24 16.85
C CYS A 143 3.23 -0.94 15.37
N SER A 144 4.04 -0.10 14.74
CA SER A 144 3.91 0.21 13.30
C SER A 144 4.12 -1.04 12.43
N ALA A 145 5.13 -1.85 12.74
CA ALA A 145 5.39 -3.11 12.02
C ALA A 145 4.24 -4.11 12.18
N THR A 146 3.67 -4.24 13.37
CA THR A 146 2.51 -5.13 13.61
C THR A 146 1.29 -4.69 12.78
N TYR A 147 1.03 -3.37 12.72
CA TYR A 147 -0.04 -2.80 11.90
C TYR A 147 0.19 -3.08 10.39
N ALA A 148 1.40 -2.83 9.91
CA ALA A 148 1.77 -3.06 8.51
C ALA A 148 1.69 -4.56 8.13
N THR A 149 2.11 -5.45 9.04
CA THR A 149 2.01 -6.91 8.85
C THR A 149 0.56 -7.36 8.72
N ALA A 150 -0.34 -6.83 9.55
CA ALA A 150 -1.77 -7.16 9.46
C ALA A 150 -2.37 -6.71 8.12
N PHE A 151 -2.02 -5.50 7.68
CA PHE A 151 -2.45 -4.98 6.38
C PHE A 151 -1.92 -5.85 5.23
N LEU A 152 -0.67 -6.28 5.31
CA LEU A 152 -0.06 -7.18 4.33
C LEU A 152 -0.78 -8.54 4.29
N LEU A 153 -0.99 -9.17 5.46
CA LEU A 153 -1.67 -10.47 5.56
C LEU A 153 -3.10 -10.39 5.01
N GLY A 154 -3.82 -9.30 5.27
CA GLY A 154 -5.13 -9.05 4.69
C GLY A 154 -5.08 -9.00 3.16
N ASN A 155 -4.13 -8.24 2.59
CA ASN A 155 -3.94 -8.16 1.14
C ASN A 155 -3.55 -9.51 0.48
N VAL A 156 -2.81 -10.36 1.19
CA VAL A 156 -2.45 -11.71 0.72
C VAL A 156 -3.65 -12.64 0.75
N ALA A 157 -4.43 -12.63 1.85
CA ALA A 157 -5.58 -13.50 2.01
C ALA A 157 -6.80 -13.06 1.19
N GLY A 158 -6.91 -11.75 0.90
CA GLY A 158 -8.06 -11.19 0.19
C GLY A 158 -8.35 -11.81 -1.16
N PRO A 159 -7.40 -11.88 -2.11
CA PRO A 159 -7.62 -12.50 -3.42
C PRO A 159 -8.02 -13.98 -3.35
N VAL A 160 -7.51 -14.73 -2.36
CA VAL A 160 -7.89 -16.13 -2.14
C VAL A 160 -9.37 -16.22 -1.74
N LEU A 161 -9.81 -15.36 -0.81
CA LEU A 161 -11.22 -15.25 -0.45
C LEU A 161 -12.08 -14.75 -1.63
N GLY A 162 -11.57 -13.80 -2.42
CA GLY A 162 -12.23 -13.32 -3.62
C GLY A 162 -12.50 -14.44 -4.63
N ALA A 163 -11.47 -15.27 -4.88
CA ALA A 163 -11.60 -16.45 -5.73
C ALA A 163 -12.62 -17.46 -5.16
N SER A 164 -12.58 -17.72 -3.85
CA SER A 164 -13.50 -18.64 -3.17
C SER A 164 -14.94 -18.17 -3.19
N LEU A 165 -15.20 -16.87 -3.21
CA LEU A 165 -16.53 -16.28 -3.22
C LEU A 165 -17.03 -15.92 -4.64
N SER A 166 -16.28 -16.25 -5.69
CA SER A 166 -16.63 -15.92 -7.08
C SER A 166 -17.99 -16.52 -7.52
N PHE A 167 -18.41 -17.65 -6.93
CA PHE A 167 -19.70 -18.27 -7.19
C PHE A 167 -20.93 -17.44 -6.74
N LEU A 168 -20.74 -16.47 -5.83
CA LEU A 168 -21.81 -15.56 -5.38
C LEU A 168 -22.09 -14.44 -6.40
N GLY A 169 -21.31 -14.37 -7.49
CA GLY A 169 -21.39 -13.29 -8.48
C GLY A 169 -20.70 -12.00 -8.00
N PHE A 170 -20.81 -10.94 -8.79
CA PHE A 170 -20.03 -9.70 -8.58
C PHE A 170 -20.50 -8.83 -7.41
N ARG A 171 -21.78 -8.88 -7.02
CA ARG A 171 -22.39 -7.93 -6.09
C ARG A 171 -22.15 -8.27 -4.62
N TRP A 172 -22.27 -9.55 -4.25
CA TRP A 172 -22.17 -10.01 -2.86
C TRP A 172 -20.81 -9.70 -2.19
N PRO A 173 -19.66 -9.85 -2.87
CA PRO A 173 -18.36 -9.50 -2.28
C PRO A 173 -18.26 -8.04 -1.79
N PHE A 174 -18.85 -7.08 -2.51
CA PHE A 174 -18.89 -5.68 -2.09
C PHE A 174 -19.76 -5.48 -0.84
N PHE A 175 -20.90 -6.16 -0.78
CA PHE A 175 -21.78 -6.09 0.39
C PHE A 175 -21.13 -6.69 1.64
N ILE A 176 -20.53 -7.88 1.51
CA ILE A 176 -19.79 -8.57 2.60
C ILE A 176 -18.66 -7.69 3.11
N TYR A 177 -17.88 -7.09 2.21
CA TYR A 177 -16.82 -6.18 2.57
C TYR A 177 -17.34 -4.93 3.30
N GLY A 178 -18.39 -4.31 2.79
CA GLY A 178 -19.03 -3.15 3.43
C GLY A 178 -19.45 -3.45 4.88
N ILE A 179 -20.11 -4.59 5.10
CA ILE A 179 -20.48 -5.06 6.45
C ILE A 179 -19.23 -5.30 7.30
N GLY A 180 -18.22 -5.98 6.79
CA GLY A 180 -16.97 -6.25 7.52
C GLY A 180 -16.29 -4.99 8.02
N VAL A 181 -16.17 -3.95 7.16
CA VAL A 181 -15.60 -2.65 7.57
C VAL A 181 -16.51 -1.90 8.53
N MET A 182 -17.84 -2.00 8.39
CA MET A 182 -18.80 -1.43 9.33
C MET A 182 -18.62 -2.02 10.74
N LEU A 183 -18.49 -3.34 10.83
CA LEU A 183 -18.22 -4.02 12.10
C LEU A 183 -16.86 -3.62 12.68
N ALA A 184 -15.82 -3.51 11.84
CA ALA A 184 -14.52 -3.02 12.27
C ALA A 184 -14.62 -1.59 12.82
N ALA A 185 -15.34 -0.69 12.14
CA ALA A 185 -15.58 0.66 12.60
C ALA A 185 -16.32 0.70 13.96
N PHE A 186 -17.31 -0.18 14.14
CA PHE A 186 -18.04 -0.31 15.41
C PHE A 186 -17.12 -0.77 16.55
N VAL A 187 -16.26 -1.78 16.31
CA VAL A 187 -15.28 -2.27 17.29
C VAL A 187 -14.30 -1.16 17.69
N VAL A 188 -13.79 -0.42 16.68
CA VAL A 188 -12.91 0.74 16.92
C VAL A 188 -13.63 1.82 17.73
N TRP A 189 -14.87 2.15 17.38
CA TRP A 189 -15.67 3.13 18.11
C TRP A 189 -15.88 2.75 19.59
N TRP A 190 -16.13 1.48 19.85
CA TRP A 190 -16.41 0.95 21.19
C TRP A 190 -15.15 0.79 22.04
N GLN A 191 -14.06 0.26 21.47
CA GLN A 191 -12.86 -0.12 22.22
C GLN A 191 -11.77 0.95 22.27
N MET A 192 -11.79 1.93 21.37
CA MET A 192 -10.74 2.92 21.31
C MET A 192 -11.05 4.12 22.22
N PRO A 193 -10.17 4.46 23.19
CA PRO A 193 -10.38 5.60 24.08
C PRO A 193 -10.38 6.92 23.32
N ARG A 194 -10.98 7.95 23.91
CA ARG A 194 -10.88 9.33 23.41
C ARG A 194 -9.48 9.85 23.68
N VAL A 195 -8.68 9.98 22.63
CA VAL A 195 -7.31 10.51 22.74
C VAL A 195 -7.38 12.03 22.81
N ASN A 196 -6.92 12.62 23.92
CA ASN A 196 -6.87 14.09 24.07
C ASN A 196 -5.78 14.71 23.19
N HIS A 197 -6.09 15.88 22.63
CA HIS A 197 -5.22 16.62 21.67
C HIS A 197 -3.90 17.16 22.24
N SER A 198 -3.70 17.13 23.56
CA SER A 198 -2.71 17.97 24.25
C SER A 198 -1.28 17.41 24.34
N GLN A 199 -0.92 16.30 23.71
CA GLN A 199 0.45 15.79 23.75
C GLN A 199 1.06 15.69 22.35
N THR A 200 1.48 16.83 21.83
CA THR A 200 2.43 16.90 20.70
C THR A 200 3.84 16.76 21.30
N THR A 201 4.46 15.60 21.17
CA THR A 201 5.91 15.50 21.36
C THR A 201 6.59 16.31 20.24
N THR A 202 7.07 17.48 20.58
CA THR A 202 7.89 18.32 19.73
C THR A 202 9.21 17.61 19.49
N SER A 203 9.47 17.20 18.26
CA SER A 203 10.83 16.95 17.78
C SER A 203 11.60 18.26 17.87
N GLU A 204 12.76 18.27 18.52
CA GLU A 204 13.57 19.49 18.74
C GLU A 204 14.15 20.06 17.43
N LEU A 205 14.22 19.26 16.38
CA LEU A 205 14.74 19.68 15.08
C LEU A 205 13.62 20.07 14.10
N PRO A 206 13.86 21.10 13.26
CA PRO A 206 12.87 21.49 12.25
C PRO A 206 12.63 20.35 11.24
N PRO A 207 11.39 20.17 10.78
CA PRO A 207 11.05 19.12 9.82
C PRO A 207 11.84 19.27 8.52
N MET A 208 12.25 18.15 7.93
CA MET A 208 12.99 18.12 6.67
C MET A 208 12.18 18.82 5.57
N ARG A 209 12.79 19.77 4.86
CA ARG A 209 12.15 20.47 3.75
C ARG A 209 12.18 19.61 2.49
N LEU A 210 11.11 19.66 1.70
CA LEU A 210 11.03 18.91 0.44
C LEU A 210 12.14 19.31 -0.54
N GLN A 211 12.54 20.58 -0.57
CA GLN A 211 13.65 21.07 -1.40
C GLN A 211 14.99 20.45 -1.03
N GLU A 212 15.22 20.24 0.27
CA GLU A 212 16.41 19.56 0.79
C GLU A 212 16.44 18.10 0.34
N ALA A 213 15.33 17.38 0.50
CA ALA A 213 15.22 16.01 0.01
C ALA A 213 15.36 15.91 -1.52
N TRP A 214 14.86 16.90 -2.28
CA TRP A 214 14.93 16.91 -3.74
C TRP A 214 16.37 17.03 -4.27
N SER A 215 17.28 17.64 -3.54
CA SER A 215 18.69 17.68 -3.88
C SER A 215 19.38 16.32 -3.82
N ASP A 216 18.83 15.40 -3.04
CA ASP A 216 19.33 14.04 -2.91
C ASP A 216 18.97 13.16 -4.12
N THR A 217 20.01 12.58 -4.74
CA THR A 217 19.84 11.70 -5.91
C THR A 217 19.06 10.42 -5.54
N ALA A 218 19.23 9.90 -4.31
CA ALA A 218 18.49 8.75 -3.84
C ALA A 218 17.00 9.05 -3.70
N PHE A 219 16.63 10.26 -3.21
CA PHE A 219 15.23 10.64 -3.09
C PHE A 219 14.53 10.72 -4.46
N ARG A 220 15.17 11.33 -5.46
CA ARG A 220 14.64 11.36 -6.82
C ARG A 220 14.48 9.96 -7.41
N ALA A 221 15.45 9.07 -7.17
CA ALA A 221 15.37 7.68 -7.63
C ALA A 221 14.24 6.91 -6.93
N VAL A 222 14.05 7.12 -5.61
CA VAL A 222 12.94 6.52 -4.85
C VAL A 222 11.59 7.01 -5.37
N LEU A 223 11.42 8.30 -5.64
CA LEU A 223 10.16 8.83 -6.20
C LEU A 223 9.83 8.22 -7.56
N THR A 224 10.82 8.20 -8.47
CA THR A 224 10.64 7.64 -9.83
C THR A 224 10.33 6.15 -9.78
N SER A 225 11.03 5.39 -8.94
CA SER A 225 10.78 3.96 -8.79
C SER A 225 9.47 3.66 -8.06
N ASN A 226 9.03 4.51 -7.13
CA ASN A 226 7.73 4.35 -6.49
C ASN A 226 6.57 4.69 -7.43
N PHE A 227 6.73 5.67 -8.31
CA PHE A 227 5.80 5.91 -9.42
C PHE A 227 5.65 4.68 -10.30
N ALA A 228 6.78 4.08 -10.75
CA ALA A 228 6.77 2.88 -11.57
C ALA A 228 6.12 1.68 -10.82
N HIS A 229 6.42 1.54 -9.52
CA HIS A 229 5.82 0.51 -8.67
C HIS A 229 4.30 0.70 -8.53
N GLY A 230 3.84 1.93 -8.29
CA GLY A 230 2.42 2.27 -8.24
C GLY A 230 1.71 1.96 -9.55
N TRP A 231 2.31 2.35 -10.69
CA TRP A 231 1.81 2.07 -12.03
C TRP A 231 1.63 0.57 -12.28
N ILE A 232 2.69 -0.23 -12.06
CA ILE A 232 2.72 -1.66 -12.37
C ILE A 232 1.83 -2.43 -11.36
N ASN A 233 2.11 -2.30 -10.08
CA ASN A 233 1.60 -3.22 -9.07
C ASN A 233 0.24 -2.79 -8.48
N MET A 234 0.03 -1.51 -8.26
CA MET A 234 -1.24 -1.03 -7.71
C MET A 234 -2.22 -0.62 -8.81
N GLY A 235 -1.72 -0.16 -9.96
CA GLY A 235 -2.51 0.22 -11.12
C GLY A 235 -2.87 -0.96 -11.99
N VAL A 236 -1.96 -1.33 -12.89
CA VAL A 236 -2.23 -2.29 -13.99
C VAL A 236 -2.53 -3.70 -13.50
N ARG A 237 -1.76 -4.20 -12.53
CA ARG A 237 -1.99 -5.52 -11.95
C ARG A 237 -3.39 -5.66 -11.34
N VAL A 238 -3.87 -4.62 -10.66
CA VAL A 238 -5.19 -4.69 -9.99
C VAL A 238 -6.34 -4.47 -10.98
N SER A 239 -6.13 -3.73 -12.06
CA SER A 239 -7.17 -3.38 -13.03
C SER A 239 -7.15 -4.21 -14.32
N VAL A 240 -6.01 -4.25 -15.01
CA VAL A 240 -5.91 -4.84 -16.36
C VAL A 240 -5.66 -6.35 -16.32
N LEU A 241 -4.85 -6.85 -15.38
CA LEU A 241 -4.54 -8.26 -15.28
C LEU A 241 -5.77 -9.14 -14.99
N PRO A 242 -6.74 -8.74 -14.12
CA PRO A 242 -7.98 -9.49 -13.97
C PRO A 242 -8.81 -9.55 -15.26
N LEU A 243 -8.85 -8.49 -16.05
CA LEU A 243 -9.54 -8.44 -17.33
C LEU A 243 -8.87 -9.36 -18.37
N PHE A 244 -7.55 -9.33 -18.42
CA PHE A 244 -6.77 -10.25 -19.27
C PHE A 244 -7.05 -11.71 -18.93
N ALA A 245 -7.01 -12.07 -17.64
CA ALA A 245 -7.29 -13.42 -17.20
C ALA A 245 -8.74 -13.84 -17.52
N ALA A 246 -9.70 -12.92 -17.36
CA ALA A 246 -11.10 -13.16 -17.68
C ALA A 246 -11.35 -13.34 -19.18
N ALA A 247 -10.61 -12.61 -20.03
CA ALA A 247 -10.79 -12.67 -21.49
C ALA A 247 -10.21 -13.95 -22.11
N ILE A 248 -9.12 -14.51 -21.53
CA ILE A 248 -8.40 -15.63 -22.15
C ILE A 248 -8.82 -16.99 -21.57
N PHE A 249 -9.29 -17.04 -20.32
CA PHE A 249 -9.54 -18.32 -19.63
C PHE A 249 -11.02 -18.55 -19.34
N HIS A 250 -11.49 -19.80 -19.53
CA HIS A 250 -12.91 -20.20 -19.40
C HIS A 250 -13.54 -19.88 -18.03
N ASN A 251 -12.75 -19.91 -16.94
CA ASN A 251 -13.20 -19.57 -15.58
C ASN A 251 -12.65 -18.20 -15.14
N GLY A 252 -12.90 -17.16 -15.94
CA GLY A 252 -12.28 -15.86 -15.84
C GLY A 252 -12.24 -15.23 -14.45
N ALA A 253 -13.36 -15.25 -13.69
CA ALA A 253 -13.38 -14.68 -12.33
C ALA A 253 -12.49 -15.46 -11.35
N ALA A 254 -12.54 -16.80 -11.38
CA ALA A 254 -11.69 -17.64 -10.55
C ALA A 254 -10.21 -17.56 -10.97
N ALA A 255 -9.93 -17.55 -12.28
CA ALA A 255 -8.58 -17.38 -12.81
C ALA A 255 -7.98 -16.04 -12.39
N SER A 256 -8.73 -14.94 -12.45
CA SER A 256 -8.30 -13.62 -12.00
C SER A 256 -7.92 -13.61 -10.51
N GLY A 257 -8.76 -14.22 -9.66
CA GLY A 257 -8.49 -14.35 -8.24
C GLY A 257 -7.22 -15.17 -7.96
N LEU A 258 -7.07 -16.32 -8.64
CA LEU A 258 -5.88 -17.19 -8.51
C LEU A 258 -4.59 -16.49 -8.95
N VAL A 259 -4.63 -15.73 -10.05
CA VAL A 259 -3.46 -14.97 -10.54
C VAL A 259 -3.03 -13.91 -9.54
N LEU A 260 -3.97 -13.17 -8.94
CA LEU A 260 -3.66 -12.21 -7.89
C LEU A 260 -3.22 -12.90 -6.58
N ALA A 261 -3.79 -14.06 -6.25
CA ALA A 261 -3.35 -14.86 -5.11
C ALA A 261 -1.92 -15.39 -5.30
N ALA A 262 -1.58 -15.86 -6.50
CA ALA A 262 -0.21 -16.29 -6.83
C ALA A 262 0.79 -15.14 -6.69
N PHE A 263 0.45 -13.95 -7.18
CA PHE A 263 1.25 -12.73 -6.96
C PHE A 263 1.43 -12.44 -5.46
N ALA A 264 0.33 -12.46 -4.71
CA ALA A 264 0.34 -12.18 -3.28
C ALA A 264 1.20 -13.20 -2.51
N ALA A 265 1.15 -14.48 -2.89
CA ALA A 265 1.98 -15.53 -2.31
C ALA A 265 3.47 -15.29 -2.58
N GLY A 266 3.86 -15.02 -3.83
CA GLY A 266 5.24 -14.68 -4.19
C GLY A 266 5.76 -13.45 -3.44
N ASN A 267 4.93 -12.41 -3.34
CA ASN A 267 5.23 -11.20 -2.58
C ASN A 267 5.45 -11.52 -1.08
N ALA A 268 4.52 -12.26 -0.46
CA ALA A 268 4.59 -12.60 0.95
C ALA A 268 5.83 -13.44 1.31
N ILE A 269 6.21 -14.41 0.47
CA ILE A 269 7.41 -15.23 0.68
C ILE A 269 8.64 -14.34 0.70
N ILE A 270 8.84 -13.51 -0.31
CA ILE A 270 10.05 -12.68 -0.40
C ILE A 270 10.06 -11.57 0.65
N LEU A 271 8.92 -11.06 1.02
CA LEU A 271 8.80 -10.01 2.04
C LEU A 271 9.38 -10.43 3.39
N GLN A 272 9.33 -11.72 3.74
CA GLN A 272 9.93 -12.25 4.97
C GLN A 272 11.45 -12.03 5.01
N PHE A 273 12.09 -12.01 3.86
CA PHE A 273 13.54 -11.92 3.73
C PHE A 273 14.00 -10.52 3.28
N SER A 274 13.16 -9.79 2.54
CA SER A 274 13.55 -8.57 1.84
C SER A 274 14.05 -7.48 2.79
N GLY A 275 13.44 -7.31 3.96
CA GLY A 275 13.88 -6.35 4.97
C GLY A 275 15.31 -6.64 5.44
N ARG A 276 15.57 -7.91 5.81
CA ARG A 276 16.91 -8.35 6.25
C ARG A 276 17.94 -8.26 5.13
N TRP A 277 17.57 -8.65 3.92
CA TRP A 277 18.46 -8.53 2.77
C TRP A 277 18.78 -7.08 2.44
N SER A 278 17.79 -6.20 2.51
CA SER A 278 17.94 -4.77 2.34
C SER A 278 18.89 -4.18 3.40
N ASP A 279 18.82 -4.67 4.63
CA ASP A 279 19.73 -4.28 5.70
C ASP A 279 21.16 -4.82 5.52
N LEU A 280 21.33 -5.95 4.89
CA LEU A 280 22.66 -6.57 4.66
C LEU A 280 23.36 -6.05 3.41
N HIS A 281 22.63 -5.95 2.29
CA HIS A 281 23.21 -5.67 0.98
C HIS A 281 22.99 -4.23 0.48
N GLY A 282 22.23 -3.41 1.24
CA GLY A 282 21.85 -2.06 0.82
C GLY A 282 20.45 -2.01 0.20
N ARG A 283 19.94 -0.78 0.04
CA ARG A 283 18.58 -0.53 -0.49
C ARG A 283 18.54 -0.60 -2.01
N LYS A 284 19.52 0.04 -2.66
CA LYS A 284 19.62 0.18 -4.12
C LYS A 284 19.66 -1.15 -4.88
N PRO A 285 20.48 -2.16 -4.50
CA PRO A 285 20.54 -3.42 -5.25
C PRO A 285 19.19 -4.17 -5.27
N LEU A 286 18.49 -4.20 -4.12
CA LEU A 286 17.21 -4.90 -4.02
C LEU A 286 16.13 -4.20 -4.84
N ILE A 287 16.09 -2.87 -4.83
CA ILE A 287 15.16 -2.10 -5.64
C ILE A 287 15.41 -2.35 -7.12
N LEU A 288 16.68 -2.36 -7.55
CA LEU A 288 17.05 -2.62 -8.95
C LEU A 288 16.65 -4.03 -9.39
N ILE A 289 16.96 -5.06 -8.60
CA ILE A 289 16.56 -6.46 -8.89
C ILE A 289 15.04 -6.56 -9.00
N GLY A 290 14.31 -5.93 -8.07
CA GLY A 290 12.86 -5.92 -8.07
C GLY A 290 12.27 -5.21 -9.30
N LEU A 291 12.83 -4.06 -9.72
CA LEU A 291 12.39 -3.33 -10.90
C LEU A 291 12.64 -4.10 -12.20
N VAL A 292 13.83 -4.68 -12.34
CA VAL A 292 14.18 -5.53 -13.49
C VAL A 292 13.25 -6.75 -13.56
N GLY A 293 13.04 -7.43 -12.44
CA GLY A 293 12.08 -8.54 -12.35
C GLY A 293 10.66 -8.10 -12.72
N SER A 294 10.20 -6.95 -12.19
CA SER A 294 8.87 -6.41 -12.53
C SER A 294 8.72 -6.10 -14.02
N ALA A 295 9.75 -5.53 -14.66
CA ALA A 295 9.74 -5.28 -16.11
C ALA A 295 9.61 -6.58 -16.91
N ILE A 296 10.47 -7.56 -16.62
CA ILE A 296 10.51 -8.85 -17.33
C ILE A 296 9.18 -9.61 -17.15
N PHE A 297 8.73 -9.77 -15.90
CA PHE A 297 7.53 -10.56 -15.62
C PHE A 297 6.26 -9.88 -16.14
N MET A 298 6.23 -8.55 -16.22
CA MET A 298 5.10 -7.86 -16.83
C MET A 298 4.99 -8.16 -18.33
N VAL A 299 6.11 -8.15 -19.07
CA VAL A 299 6.13 -8.56 -20.48
C VAL A 299 5.70 -10.02 -20.64
N LEU A 300 6.24 -10.92 -19.81
CA LEU A 300 5.89 -12.35 -19.86
C LEU A 300 4.42 -12.62 -19.53
N MET A 301 3.80 -11.83 -18.65
CA MET A 301 2.35 -11.91 -18.39
C MET A 301 1.54 -11.64 -19.66
N GLY A 302 1.88 -10.61 -20.42
CA GLY A 302 1.18 -10.25 -21.66
C GLY A 302 1.30 -11.31 -22.76
N LEU A 303 2.29 -12.18 -22.69
CA LEU A 303 2.53 -13.29 -23.62
C LEU A 303 1.95 -14.63 -23.14
N ALA A 304 1.29 -14.66 -21.98
CA ALA A 304 0.79 -15.90 -21.39
C ALA A 304 -0.40 -16.47 -22.17
N THR A 305 -0.26 -17.72 -22.63
CA THR A 305 -1.31 -18.49 -23.29
C THR A 305 -1.88 -19.61 -22.41
N SER A 306 -1.24 -19.90 -21.27
CA SER A 306 -1.63 -20.93 -20.31
C SER A 306 -1.83 -20.32 -18.91
N VAL A 307 -2.88 -20.77 -18.22
CA VAL A 307 -3.16 -20.36 -16.82
C VAL A 307 -1.98 -20.70 -15.91
N TRP A 308 -1.38 -21.87 -16.06
CA TRP A 308 -0.25 -22.30 -15.22
C TRP A 308 0.98 -21.42 -15.41
N PHE A 309 1.26 -21.05 -16.66
CA PHE A 309 2.36 -20.12 -16.96
C PHE A 309 2.05 -18.73 -16.37
N LEU A 310 0.82 -18.24 -16.49
CA LEU A 310 0.40 -16.96 -15.93
C LEU A 310 0.50 -16.95 -14.39
N LEU A 311 0.10 -18.05 -13.73
CA LEU A 311 0.25 -18.20 -12.27
C LEU A 311 1.72 -18.16 -11.84
N LEU A 312 2.60 -18.90 -12.54
CA LEU A 312 4.04 -18.89 -12.26
C LEU A 312 4.65 -17.49 -12.41
N VAL A 313 4.39 -16.84 -13.56
CA VAL A 313 4.91 -15.50 -13.83
C VAL A 313 4.34 -14.48 -12.85
N SER A 314 3.08 -14.62 -12.46
CA SER A 314 2.46 -13.76 -11.45
C SER A 314 3.12 -13.93 -10.07
N ALA A 315 3.41 -15.15 -9.66
CA ALA A 315 4.13 -15.42 -8.41
C ALA A 315 5.54 -14.80 -8.41
N LEU A 316 6.26 -14.93 -9.53
CA LEU A 316 7.60 -14.34 -9.70
C LEU A 316 7.56 -12.80 -9.73
N ALA A 317 6.54 -12.21 -10.36
CA ALA A 317 6.31 -10.76 -10.32
C ALA A 317 5.99 -10.27 -8.90
N GLY A 318 5.23 -11.07 -8.14
CA GLY A 318 5.00 -10.84 -6.72
C GLY A 318 6.29 -10.86 -5.91
N ALA A 319 7.15 -11.84 -6.15
CA ALA A 319 8.47 -11.94 -5.52
C ALA A 319 9.33 -10.69 -5.82
N ALA A 320 9.39 -10.25 -7.07
CA ALA A 320 10.08 -9.03 -7.48
C ALA A 320 9.52 -7.78 -6.75
N SER A 321 8.19 -7.66 -6.66
CA SER A 321 7.52 -6.58 -5.93
C SER A 321 7.85 -6.60 -4.43
N GLY A 322 7.98 -7.79 -3.84
CA GLY A 322 8.35 -7.98 -2.43
C GLY A 322 9.73 -7.46 -2.06
N LEU A 323 10.64 -7.33 -3.02
CA LEU A 323 11.95 -6.68 -2.83
C LEU A 323 11.85 -5.15 -2.85
N ILE A 324 10.94 -4.59 -3.66
CA ILE A 324 10.87 -3.15 -3.92
C ILE A 324 10.32 -2.38 -2.71
N ASN A 325 9.11 -2.70 -2.28
CA ASN A 325 8.34 -1.87 -1.34
C ASN A 325 9.04 -1.65 0.01
N PRO A 326 9.53 -2.69 0.72
CA PRO A 326 10.25 -2.47 1.98
C PRO A 326 11.55 -1.70 1.79
N SER A 327 12.29 -1.99 0.72
CA SER A 327 13.56 -1.33 0.43
C SER A 327 13.37 0.16 0.09
N GLN A 328 12.30 0.53 -0.66
CA GLN A 328 11.96 1.93 -0.93
C GLN A 328 11.54 2.68 0.34
N THR A 329 10.70 2.04 1.17
CA THR A 329 10.25 2.64 2.44
C THR A 329 11.42 2.85 3.38
N ALA A 330 12.34 1.88 3.47
CA ALA A 330 13.56 2.00 4.25
C ALA A 330 14.49 3.10 3.68
N ALA A 331 14.64 3.17 2.35
CA ALA A 331 15.45 4.22 1.71
C ALA A 331 14.94 5.63 2.03
N VAL A 332 13.62 5.86 1.99
CA VAL A 332 13.04 7.16 2.38
C VAL A 332 13.26 7.43 3.87
N ALA A 333 13.15 6.43 4.74
CA ALA A 333 13.43 6.57 6.17
C ALA A 333 14.90 6.93 6.43
N ASP A 334 15.84 6.28 5.72
CA ASP A 334 17.29 6.57 5.80
C ASP A 334 17.61 7.99 5.31
N ILE A 335 16.92 8.48 4.26
CA ILE A 335 17.07 9.86 3.75
C ILE A 335 16.56 10.90 4.77
N VAL A 336 15.40 10.64 5.39
CA VAL A 336 14.82 11.56 6.39
C VAL A 336 15.64 11.58 7.68
N GLY A 337 16.22 10.44 8.05
CA GLY A 337 16.92 10.25 9.31
C GLY A 337 15.97 10.12 10.52
N ASN A 338 16.54 9.78 11.68
CA ASN A 338 15.75 9.50 12.89
C ASN A 338 15.49 10.76 13.77
N GLU A 339 16.21 11.84 13.51
CA GLU A 339 16.25 13.01 14.41
C GLU A 339 15.22 14.08 14.07
N ARG A 340 14.58 13.99 12.89
CA ARG A 340 13.64 15.01 12.43
C ARG A 340 12.39 14.43 11.75
N SER A 341 11.32 15.20 11.77
CA SER A 341 10.08 14.85 11.09
C SER A 341 10.23 14.98 9.57
N GLY A 342 9.82 13.96 8.81
CA GLY A 342 9.85 13.93 7.34
C GLY A 342 8.48 13.89 6.69
N GLY A 343 7.44 14.38 7.34
CA GLY A 343 6.05 14.24 6.87
C GLY A 343 5.83 14.67 5.42
N LYS A 344 6.40 15.80 4.98
CA LYS A 344 6.31 16.27 3.57
C LYS A 344 7.06 15.38 2.60
N VAL A 345 8.20 14.82 3.02
CA VAL A 345 9.02 13.91 2.22
C VAL A 345 8.31 12.57 2.02
N LEU A 346 7.76 12.01 3.11
CA LEU A 346 6.95 10.79 3.08
C LEU A 346 5.66 10.98 2.28
N SER A 347 5.02 12.15 2.38
CA SER A 347 3.84 12.47 1.56
C SER A 347 4.18 12.52 0.07
N ALA A 348 5.30 13.12 -0.32
CA ALA A 348 5.73 13.17 -1.72
C ALA A 348 6.04 11.76 -2.25
N PHE A 349 6.66 10.90 -1.43
CA PHE A 349 6.86 9.50 -1.78
C PHE A 349 5.53 8.78 -2.04
N GLN A 350 4.56 8.93 -1.14
CA GLN A 350 3.24 8.32 -1.29
C GLN A 350 2.51 8.85 -2.53
N MET A 351 2.56 10.18 -2.75
CA MET A 351 1.96 10.81 -3.93
C MET A 351 2.55 10.29 -5.25
N ALA A 352 3.85 10.00 -5.31
CA ALA A 352 4.47 9.43 -6.51
C ALA A 352 3.87 8.05 -6.84
N GLY A 353 3.67 7.18 -5.84
CA GLY A 353 3.03 5.87 -6.02
C GLY A 353 1.55 6.00 -6.41
N ASP A 354 0.81 6.86 -5.72
CA ASP A 354 -0.62 7.10 -6.03
C ASP A 354 -0.79 7.69 -7.44
N PHE A 355 0.12 8.56 -7.91
CA PHE A 355 0.09 9.08 -9.27
C PHE A 355 0.32 7.98 -10.31
N GLY A 356 1.25 7.05 -10.07
CA GLY A 356 1.42 5.86 -10.91
C GLY A 356 0.16 5.01 -10.96
N GLN A 357 -0.49 4.80 -9.81
CA GLN A 357 -1.75 4.06 -9.72
C GLN A 357 -2.91 4.75 -10.46
N ILE A 358 -2.92 6.07 -10.57
CA ILE A 358 -3.93 6.83 -11.32
C ILE A 358 -3.74 6.66 -12.83
N VAL A 359 -2.51 6.94 -13.29
CA VAL A 359 -2.22 7.03 -14.72
C VAL A 359 -2.11 5.64 -15.37
N GLY A 360 -1.57 4.66 -14.64
CA GLY A 360 -1.31 3.31 -15.12
C GLY A 360 -2.53 2.61 -15.71
N PRO A 361 -3.61 2.40 -14.94
CA PRO A 361 -4.79 1.68 -15.41
C PRO A 361 -5.46 2.31 -16.63
N MET A 362 -5.52 3.64 -16.65
CA MET A 362 -6.20 4.37 -17.71
C MET A 362 -5.45 4.24 -19.06
N LEU A 363 -4.13 4.48 -19.05
CA LEU A 363 -3.32 4.38 -20.27
C LEU A 363 -3.15 2.93 -20.74
N ILE A 364 -2.91 2.00 -19.82
CA ILE A 364 -2.72 0.60 -20.19
C ILE A 364 -4.05 -0.05 -20.59
N GLY A 365 -5.18 0.35 -19.98
CA GLY A 365 -6.51 -0.06 -20.45
C GLY A 365 -6.78 0.39 -21.88
N LEU A 366 -6.49 1.66 -22.21
CA LEU A 366 -6.61 2.19 -23.57
C LEU A 366 -5.72 1.44 -24.56
N LEU A 367 -4.46 1.15 -24.18
CA LEU A 367 -3.56 0.37 -25.02
C LEU A 367 -4.03 -1.05 -25.24
N ALA A 368 -4.65 -1.66 -24.24
CA ALA A 368 -5.25 -2.99 -24.34
C ALA A 368 -6.46 -3.00 -25.28
N ASP A 369 -7.31 -1.97 -25.25
CA ASP A 369 -8.46 -1.81 -26.14
C ASP A 369 -8.03 -1.63 -27.60
N VAL A 370 -6.93 -0.89 -27.88
CA VAL A 370 -6.52 -0.52 -29.24
C VAL A 370 -5.50 -1.52 -29.82
N TYR A 371 -4.52 -1.95 -29.05
CA TYR A 371 -3.37 -2.75 -29.52
C TYR A 371 -3.29 -4.15 -28.92
N GLY A 372 -4.25 -4.50 -28.05
CA GLY A 372 -4.30 -5.79 -27.36
C GLY A 372 -3.39 -5.89 -26.15
N PHE A 373 -3.60 -6.95 -25.37
CA PHE A 373 -2.93 -7.18 -24.09
C PHE A 373 -1.40 -7.32 -24.18
N PRO A 374 -0.82 -8.05 -25.16
CA PRO A 374 0.65 -8.19 -25.23
C PRO A 374 1.37 -6.85 -25.33
N THR A 375 0.87 -5.95 -26.16
CA THR A 375 1.43 -4.60 -26.32
C THR A 375 1.25 -3.77 -25.05
N ALA A 376 0.05 -3.80 -24.46
CA ALA A 376 -0.26 -3.09 -23.23
C ALA A 376 0.67 -3.50 -22.06
N PHE A 377 0.86 -4.80 -21.84
CA PHE A 377 1.76 -5.31 -20.80
C PHE A 377 3.23 -5.02 -21.08
N THR A 378 3.66 -5.03 -22.34
CA THR A 378 5.04 -4.64 -22.73
C THR A 378 5.31 -3.18 -22.41
N VAL A 379 4.40 -2.27 -22.77
CA VAL A 379 4.52 -0.85 -22.44
C VAL A 379 4.48 -0.65 -20.91
N CYS A 380 3.63 -1.40 -20.21
CA CYS A 380 3.59 -1.36 -18.75
C CYS A 380 4.94 -1.74 -18.12
N GLY A 381 5.58 -2.80 -18.61
CA GLY A 381 6.91 -3.23 -18.14
C GLY A 381 8.00 -2.18 -18.43
N ALA A 382 7.90 -1.50 -19.56
CA ALA A 382 8.85 -0.45 -19.96
C ALA A 382 8.88 0.74 -18.99
N ILE A 383 7.80 1.02 -18.24
CA ILE A 383 7.77 2.07 -17.22
C ILE A 383 8.79 1.80 -16.08
N ALA A 384 9.08 0.54 -15.77
CA ALA A 384 10.10 0.20 -14.77
C ALA A 384 11.49 0.67 -15.17
N ILE A 385 11.78 0.82 -16.48
CA ILE A 385 13.08 1.28 -16.99
C ILE A 385 13.40 2.68 -16.47
N PHE A 386 12.41 3.57 -16.34
CA PHE A 386 12.63 4.90 -15.75
C PHE A 386 13.12 4.81 -14.30
N GLY A 387 12.53 3.91 -13.52
CA GLY A 387 12.98 3.63 -12.15
C GLY A 387 14.40 3.05 -12.11
N ILE A 388 14.71 2.11 -13.02
CA ILE A 388 16.04 1.50 -13.14
C ILE A 388 17.09 2.58 -13.46
N ILE A 389 16.84 3.41 -14.50
CA ILE A 389 17.73 4.50 -14.89
C ILE A 389 17.94 5.47 -13.71
N ALA A 390 16.87 5.88 -13.04
CA ALA A 390 16.97 6.78 -11.89
C ALA A 390 17.87 6.18 -10.78
N TRP A 391 17.76 4.88 -10.48
CA TRP A 391 18.59 4.22 -9.49
C TRP A 391 20.02 3.96 -9.96
N LEU A 392 20.30 3.85 -11.24
CA LEU A 392 21.70 3.77 -11.71
C LEU A 392 22.48 5.04 -11.29
N PHE A 393 21.85 6.21 -11.37
CA PHE A 393 22.43 7.49 -10.96
C PHE A 393 22.16 7.86 -9.49
N GLY A 394 21.22 7.20 -8.83
CA GLY A 394 20.91 7.39 -7.41
C GLY A 394 22.03 6.84 -6.49
N ARG A 395 22.36 7.57 -5.41
CA ARG A 395 23.28 7.08 -4.39
C ARG A 395 22.63 5.96 -3.55
N GLU A 396 23.43 5.19 -2.82
CA GLU A 396 22.95 4.27 -1.78
C GLU A 396 22.61 5.07 -0.50
N PRO A 397 21.34 5.10 -0.03
CA PRO A 397 20.96 5.94 1.13
C PRO A 397 21.63 5.54 2.43
N ARG A 398 22.02 4.27 2.55
CA ARG A 398 22.57 3.70 3.78
C ARG A 398 24.01 4.12 4.10
N GLU A 399 24.79 4.58 3.12
CA GLU A 399 26.21 4.93 3.33
C GLU A 399 26.39 6.09 4.29
N GLU A 400 25.52 7.11 4.27
CA GLU A 400 25.62 8.24 5.18
C GLU A 400 25.33 7.87 6.64
N SER A 401 24.37 6.98 6.90
CA SER A 401 24.06 6.55 8.27
C SER A 401 25.21 5.79 8.94
N LYS A 402 26.06 5.12 8.19
CA LYS A 402 27.27 4.46 8.72
C LYS A 402 28.38 5.45 9.04
N VAL A 403 28.58 6.45 8.18
CA VAL A 403 29.62 7.47 8.36
C VAL A 403 29.31 8.38 9.53
N GLU A 404 28.03 8.63 9.81
CA GLU A 404 27.62 9.47 10.94
C GLU A 404 27.78 8.74 12.28
N VAL A 405 27.48 7.43 12.33
CA VAL A 405 27.70 6.60 13.52
C VAL A 405 29.20 6.40 13.82
N GLU A 406 30.06 6.31 12.80
CA GLU A 406 31.53 6.24 12.98
C GLU A 406 32.15 7.58 13.39
N ARG A 407 31.49 8.71 13.10
CA ARG A 407 31.97 10.06 13.51
C ARG A 407 31.52 10.48 14.89
N MET A 408 30.57 9.77 15.51
CA MET A 408 30.23 10.03 16.91
C MET A 408 31.44 9.63 17.79
N PRO A 409 31.99 10.55 18.61
CA PRO A 409 33.06 10.20 19.50
C PRO A 409 32.60 9.09 20.44
N LYS A 410 33.33 7.98 20.44
CA LYS A 410 33.17 6.92 21.43
C LYS A 410 33.51 7.55 22.77
N ASN A 411 32.52 8.13 23.43
CA ASN A 411 32.70 8.60 24.80
C ASN A 411 32.99 7.38 25.68
N SER A 412 34.23 7.32 26.08
CA SER A 412 34.82 6.45 27.08
C SER A 412 34.12 6.58 28.43
#